data_d363d4c42b8a02fae0cd9ac5cc453e93
#
_entry.id   d363d4c42b8a02fae0cd9ac5cc453e93
#
_cell.length_a   1.000
_cell.length_b   1.000
_cell.length_c   1.000
_cell.angle_alpha   90.00
_cell.angle_beta   90.00
_cell.angle_gamma   90.00
#
_symmetry.space_group_name_H-M   'P 1'
#
loop_
_entity.id
_entity.type
_entity.pdbx_description
1 polymer ?
#
loop_
_entity_poly.entity_id
_entity_poly.type
_entity_poly.pdbx_seq_one_letter_code
_entity_poly.pdbx_strand_id
1 'polypeptide(L)'
;EVMEGPMVAGQQYIAVSKEGEEGFFARFVLGGGTQEGKTYDDVAEFMTNTVYPAYENVEGIYGTGACKVAEDKGFSFNFWTDHDAAHAASDVIASVVSDAVANLISEPPQEITGQCNIWKNYVDFPVGKL
;
A
#
# COMPACT_ATOMS: atom_id res chain seq x y z
N GLU A 1 -19.28 4.33 -5.65
CA GLU A 1 -19.10 3.02 -5.03
C GLU A 1 -18.16 3.14 -3.83
N VAL A 2 -18.52 2.54 -2.73
CA VAL A 2 -17.68 2.44 -1.54
C VAL A 2 -16.99 1.08 -1.52
N MET A 3 -15.67 1.08 -1.40
CA MET A 3 -14.90 -0.14 -1.18
C MET A 3 -14.46 -0.20 0.28
N GLU A 4 -14.81 -1.28 0.97
CA GLU A 4 -14.49 -1.48 2.37
C GLU A 4 -14.15 -2.95 2.64
N GLY A 5 -13.36 -3.18 3.67
CA GLY A 5 -12.98 -4.51 4.09
C GLY A 5 -11.92 -4.47 5.19
N PRO A 6 -11.63 -5.61 5.82
CA PRO A 6 -10.60 -5.68 6.83
C PRO A 6 -9.22 -5.42 6.24
N MET A 7 -8.37 -4.80 7.04
CA MET A 7 -6.95 -4.68 6.73
C MET A 7 -6.27 -6.03 6.92
N VAL A 8 -5.68 -6.57 5.87
CA VAL A 8 -5.05 -7.90 5.87
C VAL A 8 -3.53 -7.87 5.83
N ALA A 9 -2.95 -6.70 5.55
CA ALA A 9 -1.52 -6.44 5.62
C ALA A 9 -1.27 -4.97 5.92
N GLY A 10 -0.16 -4.64 6.54
CA GLY A 10 0.21 -3.27 6.80
C GLY A 10 1.56 -3.15 7.50
N GLN A 11 2.25 -2.05 7.20
CA GLN A 11 3.53 -1.70 7.79
C GLN A 11 3.66 -0.18 7.90
N GLN A 12 4.08 0.29 9.07
CA GLN A 12 4.41 1.69 9.32
C GLN A 12 5.94 1.82 9.38
N TYR A 13 6.51 2.73 8.58
CA TYR A 13 7.96 2.94 8.47
C TYR A 13 8.43 4.15 9.26
N ILE A 14 7.61 5.19 9.31
CA ILE A 14 7.85 6.41 10.08
C ILE A 14 6.72 6.56 11.08
N ALA A 15 7.04 6.77 12.35
CA ALA A 15 6.03 7.01 13.36
C ALA A 15 5.23 8.29 13.03
N VAL A 16 3.90 8.21 13.15
CA VAL A 16 3.01 9.33 12.88
C VAL A 16 2.22 9.65 14.14
N SER A 17 2.40 10.88 14.63
CA SER A 17 1.71 11.38 15.82
C SER A 17 0.27 11.78 15.50
N LYS A 18 -0.62 11.55 16.45
CA LYS A 18 -2.01 12.07 16.38
C LYS A 18 -2.09 13.59 16.36
N GLU A 19 -1.06 14.30 16.80
CA GLU A 19 -1.02 15.77 16.82
C GLU A 19 -0.74 16.38 15.45
N GLY A 20 -0.41 15.55 14.49
CA GLY A 20 -0.47 15.98 13.12
C GLY A 20 0.82 15.91 12.34
N GLU A 21 0.66 15.55 11.10
CA GLU A 21 1.55 15.81 9.99
C GLU A 21 0.79 16.70 9.00
N GLU A 22 1.46 17.68 8.44
CA GLU A 22 0.88 18.50 7.38
C GLU A 22 0.94 17.76 6.07
N GLY A 23 -0.15 17.19 5.66
CA GLY A 23 -0.33 16.60 4.34
C GLY A 23 0.75 15.61 3.90
N PHE A 24 0.39 14.76 3.00
CA PHE A 24 1.32 13.84 2.37
C PHE A 24 0.76 13.38 1.02
N PHE A 25 1.59 12.74 0.25
CA PHE A 25 1.20 12.17 -1.03
C PHE A 25 0.66 10.76 -0.79
N ALA A 26 -0.52 10.46 -1.34
CA ALA A 26 -1.17 9.17 -1.23
C ALA A 26 -1.22 8.45 -2.58
N ARG A 27 -1.05 7.15 -2.54
CA ARG A 27 -1.28 6.26 -3.69
C ARG A 27 -2.21 5.15 -3.25
N PHE A 28 -3.27 4.94 -4.03
CA PHE A 28 -4.19 3.81 -3.89
C PHE A 28 -4.06 2.93 -5.12
N VAL A 29 -3.98 1.64 -4.91
CA VAL A 29 -3.87 0.63 -5.96
C VAL A 29 -5.07 -0.29 -5.85
N LEU A 30 -6.00 -0.15 -6.79
CA LEU A 30 -7.25 -0.92 -6.85
C LEU A 30 -6.99 -2.17 -7.68
N GLY A 31 -7.02 -3.33 -7.06
CA GLY A 31 -6.78 -4.60 -7.74
C GLY A 31 -7.90 -4.98 -8.70
N GLY A 32 -7.55 -5.47 -9.88
CA GLY A 32 -8.46 -5.95 -10.91
C GLY A 32 -8.98 -7.38 -10.70
N GLY A 33 -8.68 -8.00 -9.58
CA GLY A 33 -8.97 -9.40 -9.28
C GLY A 33 -7.73 -10.28 -9.29
N THR A 34 -7.81 -11.41 -8.61
CA THR A 34 -6.71 -12.39 -8.56
C THR A 34 -6.81 -13.41 -9.72
N GLN A 35 -5.70 -14.06 -10.01
CA GLN A 35 -5.66 -15.20 -10.95
C GLN A 35 -6.52 -16.34 -10.41
N GLU A 36 -6.99 -17.22 -11.31
CA GLU A 36 -7.73 -18.42 -10.94
C GLU A 36 -6.93 -19.27 -9.93
N GLY A 37 -7.59 -19.70 -8.86
CA GLY A 37 -6.95 -20.44 -7.77
C GLY A 37 -6.15 -19.61 -6.79
N LYS A 38 -6.13 -18.28 -6.95
CA LYS A 38 -5.50 -17.33 -6.02
C LYS A 38 -6.54 -16.51 -5.28
N THR A 39 -6.19 -16.09 -4.08
CA THR A 39 -7.02 -15.22 -3.25
C THR A 39 -6.31 -13.91 -2.96
N TYR A 40 -7.03 -12.93 -2.45
CA TYR A 40 -6.41 -11.68 -2.00
C TYR A 40 -5.50 -11.89 -0.77
N ASP A 41 -5.72 -12.96 0.00
CA ASP A 41 -4.80 -13.33 1.08
C ASP A 41 -3.42 -13.75 0.54
N ASP A 42 -3.35 -14.39 -0.63
CA ASP A 42 -2.08 -14.66 -1.32
C ASP A 42 -1.36 -13.36 -1.72
N VAL A 43 -2.10 -12.37 -2.16
CA VAL A 43 -1.56 -11.03 -2.45
C VAL A 43 -1.02 -10.37 -1.19
N ALA A 44 -1.78 -10.41 -0.10
CA ALA A 44 -1.38 -9.85 1.19
C ALA A 44 -0.12 -10.52 1.75
N GLU A 45 -0.01 -11.83 1.63
CA GLU A 45 1.18 -12.60 2.01
C GLU A 45 2.40 -12.18 1.19
N PHE A 46 2.25 -12.06 -0.12
CA PHE A 46 3.32 -11.56 -0.99
C PHE A 46 3.76 -10.15 -0.61
N MET A 47 2.83 -9.24 -0.36
CA MET A 47 3.14 -7.89 0.06
C MET A 47 3.92 -7.89 1.37
N THR A 48 3.48 -8.63 2.36
CA THR A 48 4.11 -8.72 3.68
C THR A 48 5.52 -9.29 3.60
N ASN A 49 5.72 -10.34 2.81
CA ASN A 49 6.98 -11.09 2.78
C ASN A 49 8.00 -10.54 1.78
N THR A 50 7.57 -9.83 0.76
CA THR A 50 8.43 -9.39 -0.34
C THR A 50 8.41 -7.88 -0.57
N VAL A 51 7.23 -7.27 -0.65
CA VAL A 51 7.12 -5.85 -1.00
C VAL A 51 7.49 -4.95 0.19
N TYR A 52 6.93 -5.21 1.35
CA TYR A 52 7.15 -4.36 2.53
C TYR A 52 8.61 -4.33 2.99
N PRO A 53 9.36 -5.46 3.00
CA PRO A 53 10.79 -5.40 3.27
C PRO A 53 11.59 -4.55 2.28
N ALA A 54 11.18 -4.51 1.01
CA ALA A 54 11.83 -3.65 0.02
C ALA A 54 11.63 -2.16 0.30
N TYR A 55 10.53 -1.77 0.93
CA TYR A 55 10.29 -0.39 1.33
C TYR A 55 11.13 0.07 2.53
N GLU A 56 11.70 -0.82 3.32
CA GLU A 56 12.49 -0.46 4.51
C GLU A 56 13.70 0.43 4.18
N ASN A 57 14.22 0.33 2.97
CA ASN A 57 15.37 1.11 2.50
C ASN A 57 14.98 2.30 1.62
N VAL A 58 13.70 2.61 1.53
CA VAL A 58 13.20 3.72 0.71
C VAL A 58 12.89 4.91 1.60
N GLU A 59 13.46 6.07 1.27
CA GLU A 59 13.18 7.30 2.00
C GLU A 59 11.78 7.84 1.71
N GLY A 60 11.17 8.42 2.73
CA GLY A 60 9.95 9.19 2.59
C GLY A 60 8.66 8.39 2.55
N ILE A 61 8.68 7.10 2.80
CA ILE A 61 7.45 6.33 2.98
C ILE A 61 7.00 6.40 4.45
N TYR A 62 5.76 6.83 4.69
CA TYR A 62 5.16 6.76 6.02
C TYR A 62 4.68 5.36 6.34
N GLY A 63 3.88 4.79 5.48
CA GLY A 63 3.28 3.49 5.71
C GLY A 63 2.56 2.95 4.49
N THR A 64 2.21 1.69 4.58
CA THR A 64 1.47 0.97 3.54
C THR A 64 0.48 0.00 4.18
N GLY A 65 -0.54 -0.35 3.44
CA GLY A 65 -1.51 -1.33 3.89
C GLY A 65 -2.31 -1.93 2.74
N ALA A 66 -3.03 -2.98 3.05
CA ALA A 66 -3.92 -3.65 2.11
C ALA A 66 -5.21 -4.07 2.78
N CYS A 67 -6.33 -3.85 2.11
CA CYS A 67 -7.66 -4.22 2.57
C CYS A 67 -8.28 -5.25 1.64
N LYS A 68 -8.83 -6.31 2.21
CA LYS A 68 -9.57 -7.35 1.48
C LYS A 68 -11.03 -6.92 1.34
N VAL A 69 -11.49 -6.80 0.10
CA VAL A 69 -12.88 -6.41 -0.22
C VAL A 69 -13.74 -7.64 -0.49
N ALA A 70 -13.17 -8.63 -1.17
CA ALA A 70 -13.76 -9.92 -1.46
C ALA A 70 -12.66 -10.99 -1.49
N GLU A 71 -13.02 -12.24 -1.69
CA GLU A 71 -12.05 -13.34 -1.69
C GLU A 71 -10.94 -13.15 -2.74
N ASP A 72 -11.32 -12.63 -3.90
CA ASP A 72 -10.43 -12.42 -5.05
C ASP A 72 -10.10 -10.93 -5.29
N LYS A 73 -10.47 -10.03 -4.38
CA LYS A 73 -10.40 -8.61 -4.62
C LYS A 73 -10.02 -7.80 -3.39
N GLY A 74 -9.23 -6.78 -3.60
CA GLY A 74 -8.84 -5.84 -2.56
C GLY A 74 -8.21 -4.59 -3.13
N PHE A 75 -7.75 -3.74 -2.24
CA PHE A 75 -6.97 -2.56 -2.60
C PHE A 75 -5.80 -2.40 -1.63
N SER A 76 -4.74 -1.80 -2.11
CA SER A 76 -3.61 -1.38 -1.29
C SER A 76 -3.44 0.13 -1.32
N PHE A 77 -2.75 0.64 -0.34
CA PHE A 77 -2.46 2.06 -0.25
C PHE A 77 -1.06 2.27 0.34
N ASN A 78 -0.47 3.37 0.00
CA ASN A 78 0.74 3.86 0.64
C ASN A 78 0.75 5.39 0.73
N PHE A 79 1.42 5.88 1.76
CA PHE A 79 1.53 7.29 2.06
C PHE A 79 3.01 7.69 2.10
N TRP A 80 3.31 8.84 1.48
CA TRP A 80 4.65 9.34 1.26
C TRP A 80 4.77 10.77 1.76
N THR A 81 5.97 11.20 2.11
CA THR A 81 6.23 12.58 2.51
C THR A 81 5.86 13.57 1.41
N ASP A 82 6.12 13.22 0.16
CA ASP A 82 5.79 14.02 -1.02
C ASP A 82 5.75 13.16 -2.30
N HIS A 83 5.37 13.81 -3.39
CA HIS A 83 5.32 13.19 -4.71
C HIS A 83 6.69 12.66 -5.17
N ASP A 84 7.76 13.40 -4.92
CA ASP A 84 9.10 13.04 -5.41
C ASP A 84 9.61 11.76 -4.73
N ALA A 85 9.36 11.60 -3.43
CA ALA A 85 9.67 10.38 -2.70
C ALA A 85 8.92 9.17 -3.27
N ALA A 86 7.62 9.31 -3.54
CA ALA A 86 6.81 8.26 -4.15
C ALA A 86 7.30 7.89 -5.55
N HIS A 87 7.67 8.88 -6.34
CA HIS A 87 8.17 8.67 -7.71
C HIS A 87 9.54 7.99 -7.71
N ALA A 88 10.46 8.42 -6.87
CA ALA A 88 11.79 7.81 -6.74
C ALA A 88 11.72 6.34 -6.31
N ALA A 89 10.75 5.97 -5.49
CA ALA A 89 10.54 4.60 -5.05
C ALA A 89 9.96 3.68 -6.13
N SER A 90 9.31 4.22 -7.14
CA SER A 90 8.61 3.43 -8.16
C SER A 90 9.55 2.47 -8.90
N ASP A 91 10.75 2.92 -9.25
CA ASP A 91 11.74 2.09 -9.96
C ASP A 91 12.26 0.93 -9.08
N VAL A 92 12.44 1.19 -7.78
CA VAL A 92 12.89 0.18 -6.82
C VAL A 92 11.83 -0.91 -6.65
N ILE A 93 10.58 -0.51 -6.57
CA ILE A 93 9.46 -1.42 -6.32
C ILE A 93 9.01 -2.13 -7.60
N ALA A 94 9.10 -1.50 -8.76
CA ALA A 94 8.65 -2.08 -10.03
C ALA A 94 9.27 -3.45 -10.30
N SER A 95 10.57 -3.62 -10.04
CA SER A 95 11.26 -4.89 -10.23
C SER A 95 10.81 -5.99 -9.26
N VAL A 96 10.37 -5.61 -8.06
CA VAL A 96 9.88 -6.53 -7.03
C VAL A 96 8.45 -6.96 -7.32
N VAL A 97 7.65 -6.05 -7.87
CA VAL A 97 6.20 -6.24 -8.05
C VAL A 97 5.85 -6.88 -9.39
N SER A 98 6.69 -6.72 -10.43
CA SER A 98 6.37 -7.17 -11.78
C SER A 98 6.04 -8.66 -11.88
N ASP A 99 6.85 -9.52 -11.26
CA ASP A 99 6.63 -10.97 -11.30
C ASP A 99 5.37 -11.39 -10.53
N ALA A 100 5.09 -10.70 -9.42
CA ALA A 100 3.90 -10.97 -8.62
C ALA A 100 2.62 -10.55 -9.32
N VAL A 101 2.64 -9.40 -9.99
CA VAL A 101 1.49 -8.96 -10.79
C VAL A 101 1.16 -10.01 -11.85
N ALA A 102 2.18 -10.55 -12.53
CA ALA A 102 1.98 -11.58 -13.53
C ALA A 102 1.41 -12.90 -12.97
N ASN A 103 1.76 -13.26 -11.73
CA ASN A 103 1.40 -14.54 -11.13
C ASN A 103 0.17 -14.50 -10.21
N LEU A 104 -0.17 -13.34 -9.67
CA LEU A 104 -1.23 -13.20 -8.67
C LEU A 104 -2.45 -12.44 -9.16
N ILE A 105 -2.28 -11.48 -10.05
CA ILE A 105 -3.32 -10.56 -10.50
C ILE A 105 -3.73 -10.90 -11.93
N SER A 106 -5.04 -10.95 -12.18
CA SER A 106 -5.59 -11.29 -13.50
C SER A 106 -5.63 -10.11 -14.47
N GLU A 107 -5.70 -8.89 -13.94
CA GLU A 107 -5.77 -7.64 -14.71
C GLU A 107 -4.87 -6.58 -14.10
N PRO A 108 -4.31 -5.66 -14.89
CA PRO A 108 -3.53 -4.54 -14.36
C PRO A 108 -4.34 -3.75 -13.34
N PRO A 109 -3.77 -3.43 -12.17
CA PRO A 109 -4.48 -2.63 -11.17
C PRO A 109 -4.65 -1.19 -11.64
N GLN A 110 -5.71 -0.55 -11.17
CA GLN A 110 -5.93 0.88 -11.32
C GLN A 110 -5.18 1.63 -10.22
N GLU A 111 -4.42 2.63 -10.58
CA GLU A 111 -3.70 3.48 -9.63
C GLU A 111 -4.36 4.86 -9.53
N ILE A 112 -4.58 5.32 -8.30
CA ILE A 112 -5.10 6.65 -7.99
C ILE A 112 -4.09 7.31 -7.06
N THR A 113 -3.58 8.47 -7.46
CA THR A 113 -2.58 9.22 -6.70
C THR A 113 -3.02 10.66 -6.49
N GLY A 114 -2.54 11.25 -5.42
CA GLY A 114 -2.82 12.65 -5.13
C GLY A 114 -2.21 13.16 -3.84
N GLN A 115 -2.22 14.48 -3.70
CA GLN A 115 -1.82 15.16 -2.48
C GLN A 115 -2.95 15.10 -1.46
N CYS A 116 -2.65 14.64 -0.25
CA CYS A 116 -3.57 14.73 0.88
C CYS A 116 -3.44 16.12 1.50
N ASN A 117 -4.46 16.95 1.33
CA ASN A 117 -4.48 18.31 1.85
C ASN A 117 -5.15 18.44 3.23
N ILE A 118 -5.92 17.42 3.61
CA ILE A 118 -6.62 17.36 4.89
C ILE A 118 -6.33 15.99 5.51
N TRP A 119 -5.76 16.01 6.70
CA TRP A 119 -5.47 14.81 7.45
C TRP A 119 -5.65 15.03 8.95
N LYS A 120 -6.19 14.04 9.63
CA LYS A 120 -6.31 14.05 11.09
C LYS A 120 -6.08 12.65 11.64
N ASN A 121 -5.11 12.52 12.53
CA ASN A 121 -4.86 11.30 13.28
C ASN A 121 -5.65 11.28 14.58
N TYR A 122 -6.33 10.18 14.84
CA TYR A 122 -7.05 9.96 16.10
C TYR A 122 -6.26 9.06 17.06
N VAL A 123 -5.27 8.35 16.52
CA VAL A 123 -4.36 7.49 17.28
C VAL A 123 -2.93 7.70 16.78
N ASP A 124 -1.96 7.33 17.61
CA ASP A 124 -0.57 7.30 17.18
C ASP A 124 -0.29 6.01 16.38
N PHE A 125 0.47 6.13 15.31
CA PHE A 125 0.92 5.00 14.50
C PHE A 125 2.43 4.80 14.70
N PRO A 126 2.84 3.88 15.59
CA PRO A 126 4.26 3.57 15.77
C PRO A 126 4.82 2.82 14.56
N VAL A 127 6.15 2.85 14.43
CA VAL A 127 6.84 2.02 13.45
C VAL A 127 6.61 0.54 13.74
N GLY A 128 6.38 -0.24 12.69
CA GLY A 128 6.18 -1.68 12.76
C GLY A 128 4.97 -2.17 11.97
N LYS A 129 4.67 -3.44 12.18
CA LYS A 129 3.52 -4.10 11.54
C LYS A 129 2.20 -3.56 12.11
N LEU A 130 1.31 -3.24 11.21
CA LEU A 130 -0.04 -2.76 11.53
C LEU A 130 -1.03 -3.92 11.75
#